data_ab775aa36c6d7e57c16cb67475683931
#
_entry.id   ab775aa36c6d7e57c16cb67475683931
#
_cell.length_a   1.000
_cell.length_b   1.000
_cell.length_c   1.000
_cell.angle_alpha   90.00
_cell.angle_beta   90.00
_cell.angle_gamma   90.00
#
_symmetry.space_group_name_H-M   'P 1'
#
loop_
_entity.id
_entity.type
_entity.pdbx_description
1 polymer ?
#
loop_
_entity_poly.entity_id
_entity_poly.type
_entity_poly.pdbx_seq_one_letter_code
_entity_poly.pdbx_strand_id
1 'polypeptide(L)'
;CGAKLPIIALIAGAFFHNSGWVAWSAYFVGVAAIICSGIILKKTKMFAGDPAPFVMELPAYHWPTVGNVLRSMWERGWSFIKKAGTIILLSTIVLWFLMNFGWSNGTFGMLDFDGLEGAALEAAQAECVLAKVGSAIAWIFAPLGWTRAGNGWKMAVAAVSGLIAKENVVATFGQLFGFAEVAEDGSEIWKSLSLVMTPVAAYGFLVFNLLCAPCFAAMGAIKREMNNVKWFWFAIGYQCILAYIVSLCIYQIGTLITVGTFGVGTVVAFLLIIGFIYLLFRPYKESNTLNFDAKKTVSAK
;
A
#
# COMPACT_ATOMS: atom_id res chain seq x y z
N CYS A 1 -3.95 3.14 9.69
CA CYS A 1 -2.61 3.65 9.96
C CYS A 1 -2.59 5.17 9.71
N GLY A 2 -2.10 5.96 10.69
CA GLY A 2 -1.98 7.42 10.57
C GLY A 2 -1.10 7.88 9.42
N ALA A 3 -0.09 7.10 9.05
CA ALA A 3 0.81 7.37 7.93
C ALA A 3 0.15 7.44 6.54
N LYS A 4 -1.14 7.09 6.43
CA LYS A 4 -1.91 7.23 5.18
C LYS A 4 -2.57 8.59 5.05
N LEU A 5 -2.70 9.34 6.14
CA LEU A 5 -3.34 10.66 6.14
C LEU A 5 -2.60 11.68 5.23
N PRO A 6 -1.26 11.78 5.26
CA PRO A 6 -0.54 12.67 4.37
C PRO A 6 -0.82 12.41 2.88
N ILE A 7 -0.90 11.14 2.46
CA ILE A 7 -1.21 10.78 1.07
C ILE A 7 -2.65 11.21 0.71
N ILE A 8 -3.60 11.03 1.64
CA ILE A 8 -4.98 11.46 1.43
C ILE A 8 -5.04 12.99 1.30
N ALA A 9 -4.34 13.72 2.17
CA ALA A 9 -4.26 15.18 2.14
C ALA A 9 -3.62 15.68 0.85
N LEU A 10 -2.51 15.08 0.43
CA LEU A 10 -1.82 15.39 -0.83
C LEU A 10 -2.77 15.27 -2.04
N ILE A 11 -3.43 14.13 -2.19
CA ILE A 11 -4.29 13.87 -3.35
C ILE A 11 -5.57 14.72 -3.29
N ALA A 12 -6.17 14.87 -2.11
CA ALA A 12 -7.35 15.71 -1.94
C ALA A 12 -7.04 17.18 -2.23
N GLY A 13 -5.90 17.68 -1.79
CA GLY A 13 -5.45 19.05 -2.05
C GLY A 13 -5.11 19.29 -3.52
N ALA A 14 -4.27 18.45 -4.11
CA ALA A 14 -3.76 18.63 -5.47
C ALA A 14 -4.85 18.53 -6.57
N PHE A 15 -5.85 17.65 -6.42
CA PHE A 15 -6.80 17.32 -7.47
C PHE A 15 -8.26 17.65 -7.17
N PHE A 16 -8.63 17.73 -5.88
CA PHE A 16 -10.05 17.80 -5.48
C PHE A 16 -10.36 19.03 -4.59
N HIS A 17 -9.56 20.08 -4.71
CA HIS A 17 -9.76 21.35 -3.98
C HIS A 17 -9.96 21.15 -2.47
N ASN A 18 -9.19 20.24 -1.88
CA ASN A 18 -9.26 19.88 -0.47
C ASN A 18 -10.65 19.34 -0.03
N SER A 19 -11.33 18.64 -0.93
CA SER A 19 -12.65 18.08 -0.68
C SER A 19 -12.60 16.97 0.36
N GLY A 20 -13.31 17.12 1.46
CA GLY A 20 -13.45 16.11 2.50
C GLY A 20 -14.06 14.79 2.00
N TRP A 21 -14.83 14.82 0.91
CA TRP A 21 -15.42 13.62 0.30
C TRP A 21 -14.39 12.61 -0.18
N VAL A 22 -13.20 13.06 -0.60
CA VAL A 22 -12.12 12.17 -1.03
C VAL A 22 -11.62 11.32 0.15
N ALA A 23 -11.42 11.93 1.31
CA ALA A 23 -11.02 11.23 2.51
C ALA A 23 -12.08 10.20 2.95
N TRP A 24 -13.36 10.62 2.99
CA TRP A 24 -14.47 9.73 3.31
C TRP A 24 -14.54 8.53 2.34
N SER A 25 -14.53 8.79 1.02
CA SER A 25 -14.58 7.74 0.01
C SER A 25 -13.41 6.75 0.13
N ALA A 26 -12.21 7.23 0.41
CA ALA A 26 -11.03 6.41 0.60
C ALA A 26 -11.19 5.43 1.79
N TYR A 27 -11.73 5.90 2.92
CA TYR A 27 -12.02 5.03 4.07
C TYR A 27 -13.09 4.00 3.74
N PHE A 28 -14.18 4.39 3.07
CA PHE A 28 -15.23 3.45 2.66
C PHE A 28 -14.74 2.39 1.68
N VAL A 29 -13.91 2.77 0.71
CA VAL A 29 -13.26 1.81 -0.20
C VAL A 29 -12.39 0.83 0.59
N GLY A 30 -11.62 1.31 1.57
CA GLY A 30 -10.82 0.45 2.45
C GLY A 30 -11.68 -0.56 3.23
N VAL A 31 -12.76 -0.10 3.86
CA VAL A 31 -13.70 -0.95 4.61
C VAL A 31 -14.38 -1.97 3.69
N ALA A 32 -14.89 -1.52 2.54
CA ALA A 32 -15.52 -2.40 1.55
C ALA A 32 -14.54 -3.47 1.05
N ALA A 33 -13.30 -3.11 0.77
CA ALA A 33 -12.27 -4.07 0.35
C ALA A 33 -11.99 -5.13 1.42
N ILE A 34 -11.96 -4.75 2.71
CA ILE A 34 -11.77 -5.70 3.81
C ILE A 34 -12.95 -6.67 3.90
N ILE A 35 -14.19 -6.16 3.86
CA ILE A 35 -15.39 -6.99 3.95
C ILE A 35 -15.47 -7.96 2.77
N CYS A 36 -15.35 -7.46 1.54
CA CYS A 36 -15.40 -8.29 0.34
C CYS A 36 -14.28 -9.33 0.31
N SER A 37 -13.06 -8.93 0.67
CA SER A 37 -11.91 -9.80 0.77
C SER A 37 -12.13 -10.91 1.80
N GLY A 38 -12.64 -10.59 2.99
CA GLY A 38 -12.95 -11.55 4.03
C GLY A 38 -14.01 -12.58 3.58
N ILE A 39 -15.07 -12.12 2.92
CA ILE A 39 -16.12 -13.01 2.38
C ILE A 39 -15.54 -13.95 1.30
N ILE A 40 -14.75 -13.42 0.37
CA ILE A 40 -14.14 -14.22 -0.71
C ILE A 40 -13.17 -15.25 -0.14
N LEU A 41 -12.29 -14.85 0.77
CA LEU A 41 -11.32 -15.76 1.38
C LEU A 41 -12.00 -16.87 2.16
N LYS A 42 -13.02 -16.55 2.98
CA LYS A 42 -13.79 -17.55 3.72
C LYS A 42 -14.45 -18.59 2.81
N LYS A 43 -14.85 -18.21 1.60
CA LYS A 43 -15.46 -19.12 0.60
C LYS A 43 -14.45 -20.00 -0.13
N THR A 44 -13.14 -19.79 0.07
CA THR A 44 -12.12 -20.65 -0.52
C THR A 44 -11.84 -21.84 0.39
N LYS A 45 -11.59 -23.01 -0.21
CA LYS A 45 -11.29 -24.26 0.54
C LYS A 45 -10.11 -24.10 1.52
N MET A 46 -9.18 -23.19 1.22
CA MET A 46 -7.98 -22.95 2.00
C MET A 46 -8.28 -22.28 3.36
N PHE A 47 -9.34 -21.49 3.42
CA PHE A 47 -9.76 -20.74 4.62
C PHE A 47 -11.15 -21.13 5.11
N ALA A 48 -11.77 -22.12 4.46
CA ALA A 48 -13.04 -22.69 4.90
C ALA A 48 -12.79 -23.58 6.11
N GLY A 49 -13.02 -23.06 7.30
CA GLY A 49 -12.94 -23.78 8.56
C GLY A 49 -13.94 -23.18 9.53
N ASP A 50 -14.48 -24.00 10.44
CA ASP A 50 -15.28 -23.48 11.54
C ASP A 50 -14.36 -22.74 12.51
N PRO A 51 -14.81 -21.62 13.09
CA PRO A 51 -14.07 -20.97 14.14
C PRO A 51 -13.87 -21.96 15.29
N ALA A 52 -12.62 -22.11 15.75
CA ALA A 52 -12.33 -22.95 16.91
C ALA A 52 -13.22 -22.51 18.07
N PRO A 53 -13.92 -23.44 18.76
CA PRO A 53 -14.73 -23.10 19.91
C PRO A 53 -13.83 -22.46 20.97
N PHE A 54 -14.00 -21.16 21.16
CA PHE A 54 -13.24 -20.40 22.12
C PHE A 54 -13.89 -20.57 23.48
N VAL A 55 -13.43 -21.56 24.21
CA VAL A 55 -13.82 -21.78 25.61
C VAL A 55 -12.66 -21.33 26.47
N MET A 56 -12.72 -20.08 26.93
CA MET A 56 -11.79 -19.58 27.93
C MET A 56 -12.59 -19.16 29.15
N GLU A 57 -12.31 -19.78 30.28
CA GLU A 57 -12.80 -19.26 31.55
C GLU A 57 -12.22 -17.87 31.73
N LEU A 58 -13.08 -16.86 31.86
CA LEU A 58 -12.64 -15.50 32.09
C LEU A 58 -11.99 -15.44 33.48
N PRO A 59 -10.71 -15.10 33.59
CA PRO A 59 -10.08 -14.90 34.89
C PRO A 59 -10.80 -13.78 35.64
N ALA A 60 -10.83 -13.88 36.96
CA ALA A 60 -11.40 -12.84 37.80
C ALA A 60 -10.83 -11.47 37.49
N TYR A 61 -11.69 -10.48 37.31
CA TYR A 61 -11.27 -9.12 37.03
C TYR A 61 -10.58 -8.51 38.26
N HIS A 62 -9.32 -8.16 38.09
CA HIS A 62 -8.54 -7.41 39.07
C HIS A 62 -8.23 -6.02 38.54
N TRP A 63 -8.28 -5.03 39.41
CA TRP A 63 -7.82 -3.70 39.07
C TRP A 63 -6.32 -3.75 38.72
N PRO A 64 -5.91 -3.23 37.54
CA PRO A 64 -4.52 -3.24 37.17
C PRO A 64 -3.71 -2.33 38.10
N THR A 65 -2.60 -2.86 38.62
CA THR A 65 -1.68 -2.04 39.42
C THR A 65 -0.94 -1.06 38.51
N VAL A 66 -0.85 0.20 38.91
CA VAL A 66 -0.21 1.27 38.14
C VAL A 66 1.22 0.89 37.71
N GLY A 67 1.97 0.27 38.62
CA GLY A 67 3.35 -0.16 38.32
C GLY A 67 3.43 -1.19 37.17
N ASN A 68 2.53 -2.18 37.14
CA ASN A 68 2.52 -3.20 36.06
C ASN A 68 2.08 -2.58 34.73
N VAL A 69 1.14 -1.64 34.76
CA VAL A 69 0.70 -0.93 33.54
C VAL A 69 1.83 -0.10 32.97
N LEU A 70 2.51 0.72 33.79
CA LEU A 70 3.60 1.57 33.36
C LEU A 70 4.78 0.75 32.85
N ARG A 71 5.13 -0.35 33.52
CA ARG A 71 6.21 -1.24 33.08
C ARG A 71 5.87 -1.90 31.74
N SER A 72 4.70 -2.47 31.57
CA SER A 72 4.23 -3.05 30.32
C SER A 72 4.20 -2.04 29.18
N MET A 73 3.76 -0.82 29.47
CA MET A 73 3.73 0.27 28.50
C MET A 73 5.15 0.67 28.08
N TRP A 74 6.06 0.80 29.02
CA TRP A 74 7.48 1.10 28.75
C TRP A 74 8.17 0.01 27.93
N GLU A 75 8.02 -1.26 28.32
CA GLU A 75 8.63 -2.38 27.61
C GLU A 75 8.13 -2.50 26.17
N ARG A 76 6.82 -2.34 25.96
CA ARG A 76 6.21 -2.36 24.62
C ARG A 76 6.60 -1.13 23.80
N GLY A 77 6.55 0.05 24.38
CA GLY A 77 6.92 1.30 23.75
C GLY A 77 8.40 1.30 23.34
N TRP A 78 9.30 0.92 24.24
CA TRP A 78 10.72 0.83 23.95
C TRP A 78 11.05 -0.20 22.87
N SER A 79 10.41 -1.38 22.93
CA SER A 79 10.56 -2.40 21.89
C SER A 79 10.07 -1.91 20.51
N PHE A 80 8.99 -1.14 20.47
CA PHE A 80 8.50 -0.52 19.25
C PHE A 80 9.47 0.53 18.71
N ILE A 81 9.91 1.48 19.55
CA ILE A 81 10.86 2.53 19.16
C ILE A 81 12.15 1.93 18.61
N LYS A 82 12.71 0.93 19.29
CA LYS A 82 13.94 0.27 18.84
C LYS A 82 13.78 -0.40 17.48
N LYS A 83 12.67 -1.10 17.24
CA LYS A 83 12.44 -1.82 15.98
C LYS A 83 12.04 -0.88 14.84
N ALA A 84 11.09 0.01 15.07
CA ALA A 84 10.63 0.95 14.06
C ALA A 84 11.74 1.95 13.71
N GLY A 85 12.43 2.50 14.71
CA GLY A 85 13.52 3.44 14.51
C GLY A 85 14.66 2.87 13.68
N THR A 86 15.09 1.63 13.95
CA THR A 86 16.15 0.98 13.14
C THR A 86 15.72 0.75 11.69
N ILE A 87 14.49 0.30 11.47
CA ILE A 87 14.00 0.05 10.11
C ILE A 87 13.86 1.36 9.34
N ILE A 88 13.29 2.38 9.98
CA ILE A 88 13.10 3.71 9.36
C ILE A 88 14.47 4.32 9.03
N LEU A 89 15.41 4.33 9.98
CA LEU A 89 16.74 4.87 9.78
C LEU A 89 17.46 4.16 8.62
N LEU A 90 17.48 2.81 8.64
CA LEU A 90 18.13 2.05 7.58
C LEU A 90 17.49 2.30 6.22
N SER A 91 16.15 2.34 6.13
CA SER A 91 15.44 2.61 4.89
C SER A 91 15.69 4.01 4.37
N THR A 92 15.77 5.01 5.26
CA THR A 92 16.08 6.39 4.88
C THR A 92 17.51 6.50 4.32
N ILE A 93 18.48 5.84 4.95
CA ILE A 93 19.87 5.79 4.45
C ILE A 93 19.93 5.13 3.06
N VAL A 94 19.23 4.00 2.87
CA VAL A 94 19.18 3.31 1.59
C VAL A 94 18.52 4.17 0.51
N LEU A 95 17.39 4.81 0.81
CA LEU A 95 16.72 5.72 -0.13
C LEU A 95 17.61 6.92 -0.47
N TRP A 96 18.24 7.53 0.53
CA TRP A 96 19.18 8.62 0.31
C TRP A 96 20.31 8.21 -0.63
N PHE A 97 20.91 7.04 -0.40
CA PHE A 97 21.95 6.51 -1.28
C PHE A 97 21.43 6.29 -2.71
N LEU A 98 20.29 5.65 -2.87
CA LEU A 98 19.70 5.38 -4.19
C LEU A 98 19.32 6.65 -4.96
N MET A 99 19.01 7.74 -4.25
CA MET A 99 18.66 9.01 -4.86
C MET A 99 19.87 9.87 -5.24
N ASN A 100 20.93 9.81 -4.42
CA ASN A 100 22.11 10.67 -4.60
C ASN A 100 23.24 10.01 -5.41
N PHE A 101 23.17 8.70 -5.62
CA PHE A 101 24.17 7.99 -6.43
C PHE A 101 23.57 7.54 -7.77
N GLY A 102 24.37 7.61 -8.82
CA GLY A 102 23.97 7.24 -10.17
C GLY A 102 25.13 7.19 -11.15
N TRP A 103 24.79 7.17 -12.42
CA TRP A 103 25.77 7.15 -13.51
C TRP A 103 25.76 8.48 -14.24
N SER A 104 26.73 9.35 -13.94
CA SER A 104 26.96 10.56 -14.69
C SER A 104 28.13 10.34 -15.64
N ASN A 105 27.94 10.65 -16.93
CA ASN A 105 28.96 10.52 -17.99
C ASN A 105 29.66 9.13 -18.04
N GLY A 106 28.94 8.05 -17.69
CA GLY A 106 29.47 6.69 -17.71
C GLY A 106 30.28 6.29 -16.47
N THR A 107 30.46 7.17 -15.50
CA THR A 107 31.08 6.88 -14.20
C THR A 107 30.04 6.82 -13.11
N PHE A 108 30.15 5.80 -12.23
CA PHE A 108 29.30 5.70 -11.05
C PHE A 108 29.85 6.58 -9.94
N GLY A 109 29.02 7.46 -9.43
CA GLY A 109 29.42 8.39 -8.37
C GLY A 109 28.24 9.11 -7.74
N MET A 110 28.55 10.01 -6.82
CA MET A 110 27.56 10.91 -6.24
C MET A 110 27.15 11.95 -7.29
N LEU A 111 25.85 12.12 -7.49
CA LEU A 111 25.29 13.13 -8.37
C LEU A 111 25.24 14.46 -7.64
N ASP A 112 25.66 15.51 -8.33
CA ASP A 112 25.59 16.88 -7.83
C ASP A 112 24.30 17.52 -8.34
N PHE A 113 23.45 17.93 -7.42
CA PHE A 113 22.18 18.61 -7.70
C PHE A 113 22.23 20.10 -7.36
N ASP A 114 23.38 20.60 -6.82
CA ASP A 114 23.50 21.97 -6.37
C ASP A 114 23.43 22.95 -7.56
N GLY A 115 22.54 23.92 -7.46
CA GLY A 115 22.37 24.93 -8.49
C GLY A 115 21.63 24.49 -9.76
N LEU A 116 21.10 23.24 -9.81
CA LEU A 116 20.30 22.76 -10.91
C LEU A 116 18.82 23.06 -10.68
N GLU A 117 18.14 23.64 -11.67
CA GLU A 117 16.71 23.92 -11.61
C GLU A 117 16.00 23.43 -12.89
N GLY A 118 14.69 23.14 -12.76
CA GLY A 118 13.84 22.77 -13.89
C GLY A 118 14.30 21.52 -14.64
N ALA A 119 14.42 21.61 -15.96
CA ALA A 119 14.75 20.48 -16.83
C ALA A 119 16.15 19.88 -16.58
N ALA A 120 17.12 20.69 -16.14
CA ALA A 120 18.47 20.21 -15.82
C ALA A 120 18.46 19.32 -14.56
N LEU A 121 17.69 19.72 -13.55
CA LEU A 121 17.49 18.92 -12.33
C LEU A 121 16.76 17.60 -12.64
N GLU A 122 15.72 17.65 -13.49
CA GLU A 122 15.00 16.43 -13.91
C GLU A 122 15.91 15.45 -14.68
N ALA A 123 16.76 15.95 -15.55
CA ALA A 123 17.73 15.13 -16.28
C ALA A 123 18.75 14.49 -15.33
N ALA A 124 19.30 15.25 -14.38
CA ALA A 124 20.23 14.72 -13.38
C ALA A 124 19.54 13.66 -12.47
N GLN A 125 18.31 13.91 -12.05
CA GLN A 125 17.53 12.93 -11.27
C GLN A 125 17.25 11.64 -12.05
N ALA A 126 17.06 11.71 -13.36
CA ALA A 126 16.83 10.52 -14.19
C ALA A 126 18.06 9.59 -14.27
N GLU A 127 19.25 10.09 -13.95
CA GLU A 127 20.49 9.31 -13.91
C GLU A 127 20.74 8.58 -12.59
N CYS A 128 19.98 8.88 -11.52
CA CYS A 128 20.12 8.21 -10.24
C CYS A 128 19.72 6.73 -10.30
N VAL A 129 20.30 5.93 -9.41
CA VAL A 129 20.00 4.48 -9.31
C VAL A 129 18.50 4.26 -9.12
N LEU A 130 17.87 5.09 -8.28
CA LEU A 130 16.44 4.97 -7.97
C LEU A 130 15.57 5.22 -9.22
N ALA A 131 15.93 6.17 -10.09
CA ALA A 131 15.22 6.43 -11.33
C ALA A 131 15.34 5.27 -12.32
N LYS A 132 16.52 4.65 -12.43
CA LYS A 132 16.72 3.47 -13.28
C LYS A 132 15.94 2.26 -12.79
N VAL A 133 15.91 2.02 -11.48
CA VAL A 133 15.06 0.98 -10.89
C VAL A 133 13.58 1.31 -11.10
N GLY A 134 13.18 2.57 -10.85
CA GLY A 134 11.81 3.04 -11.08
C GLY A 134 11.36 2.89 -12.53
N SER A 135 12.22 3.24 -13.51
CA SER A 135 11.90 3.09 -14.94
C SER A 135 11.78 1.62 -15.35
N ALA A 136 12.62 0.74 -14.79
CA ALA A 136 12.56 -0.69 -15.06
C ALA A 136 11.23 -1.33 -14.60
N ILE A 137 10.58 -0.80 -13.55
CA ILE A 137 9.31 -1.31 -13.04
C ILE A 137 8.10 -0.47 -13.47
N ALA A 138 8.31 0.72 -14.04
CA ALA A 138 7.25 1.66 -14.40
C ALA A 138 6.23 1.06 -15.38
N TRP A 139 6.65 0.13 -16.27
CA TRP A 139 5.77 -0.54 -17.21
C TRP A 139 4.67 -1.35 -16.52
N ILE A 140 4.92 -1.89 -15.32
CA ILE A 140 3.92 -2.61 -14.53
C ILE A 140 2.76 -1.70 -14.15
N PHE A 141 3.05 -0.41 -13.91
CA PHE A 141 2.08 0.59 -13.51
C PHE A 141 1.48 1.37 -14.68
N ALA A 142 1.93 1.12 -15.93
CA ALA A 142 1.39 1.77 -17.12
C ALA A 142 -0.14 1.60 -17.26
N PRO A 143 -0.74 0.41 -17.01
CA PRO A 143 -2.19 0.23 -17.09
C PRO A 143 -3.00 1.03 -16.06
N LEU A 144 -2.35 1.53 -15.00
CA LEU A 144 -2.94 2.37 -13.95
C LEU A 144 -2.92 3.86 -14.31
N GLY A 145 -2.36 4.23 -15.47
CA GLY A 145 -2.30 5.61 -15.94
C GLY A 145 -1.23 6.48 -15.27
N TRP A 146 -0.23 5.87 -14.63
CA TRP A 146 0.83 6.58 -13.93
C TRP A 146 2.01 6.96 -14.83
N THR A 147 2.02 6.53 -16.08
CA THR A 147 3.12 6.75 -17.03
C THR A 147 2.96 7.99 -17.92
N ARG A 148 2.00 8.86 -17.59
CA ARG A 148 1.75 10.07 -18.38
C ARG A 148 2.97 11.00 -18.39
N ALA A 149 3.24 11.64 -19.52
CA ALA A 149 4.31 12.63 -19.72
C ALA A 149 5.74 12.12 -19.42
N GLY A 150 6.01 10.81 -19.54
CA GLY A 150 7.35 10.26 -19.28
C GLY A 150 7.74 10.15 -17.80
N ASN A 151 6.89 10.60 -16.88
CA ASN A 151 7.15 10.63 -15.42
C ASN A 151 6.71 9.36 -14.67
N GLY A 152 6.42 8.28 -15.39
CA GLY A 152 5.97 7.02 -14.77
C GLY A 152 6.94 6.43 -13.76
N TRP A 153 8.24 6.66 -13.93
CA TRP A 153 9.24 6.23 -12.98
C TRP A 153 9.12 6.94 -11.62
N LYS A 154 8.76 8.23 -11.59
CA LYS A 154 8.54 8.98 -10.35
C LYS A 154 7.37 8.39 -9.56
N MET A 155 6.29 8.01 -10.24
CA MET A 155 5.14 7.36 -9.63
C MET A 155 5.45 5.96 -9.11
N ALA A 156 6.19 5.17 -9.89
CA ALA A 156 6.63 3.84 -9.48
C ALA A 156 7.54 3.91 -8.25
N VAL A 157 8.48 4.84 -8.23
CA VAL A 157 9.36 5.09 -7.07
C VAL A 157 8.54 5.49 -5.85
N ALA A 158 7.61 6.43 -5.98
CA ALA A 158 6.75 6.85 -4.86
C ALA A 158 5.88 5.71 -4.33
N ALA A 159 5.36 4.83 -5.20
CA ALA A 159 4.62 3.65 -4.78
C ALA A 159 5.50 2.64 -4.02
N VAL A 160 6.72 2.41 -4.49
CA VAL A 160 7.68 1.50 -3.84
C VAL A 160 8.21 2.09 -2.53
N SER A 161 8.51 3.38 -2.48
CA SER A 161 8.90 4.05 -1.22
C SER A 161 7.80 3.95 -0.16
N GLY A 162 6.53 3.99 -0.57
CA GLY A 162 5.39 3.75 0.29
C GLY A 162 5.30 2.34 0.88
N LEU A 163 5.93 1.34 0.28
CA LEU A 163 6.08 0.01 0.88
C LEU A 163 7.13 0.00 2.00
N ILE A 164 8.14 0.85 1.88
CA ILE A 164 9.20 0.97 2.88
C ILE A 164 8.66 1.74 4.09
N ALA A 165 8.19 2.97 3.85
CA ALA A 165 7.62 3.85 4.86
C ALA A 165 6.55 4.73 4.21
N LYS A 166 5.28 4.57 4.62
CA LYS A 166 4.16 5.26 3.97
C LYS A 166 4.15 6.76 4.20
N GLU A 167 4.69 7.21 5.30
CA GLU A 167 4.91 8.61 5.61
C GLU A 167 5.90 9.29 4.65
N ASN A 168 6.83 8.53 4.09
CA ASN A 168 7.84 9.08 3.17
C ASN A 168 7.34 9.30 1.74
N VAL A 169 6.13 8.88 1.38
CA VAL A 169 5.61 9.06 0.02
C VAL A 169 5.55 10.53 -0.37
N VAL A 170 5.06 11.39 0.52
CA VAL A 170 4.96 12.84 0.27
C VAL A 170 6.34 13.46 0.18
N ALA A 171 7.25 13.11 1.09
CA ALA A 171 8.63 13.57 1.05
C ALA A 171 9.37 13.09 -0.22
N THR A 172 9.11 11.84 -0.64
CA THR A 172 9.69 11.31 -1.90
C THR A 172 9.19 12.11 -3.11
N PHE A 173 7.90 12.43 -3.18
CA PHE A 173 7.40 13.32 -4.23
C PHE A 173 8.05 14.70 -4.16
N GLY A 174 8.20 15.28 -2.96
CA GLY A 174 8.90 16.54 -2.79
C GLY A 174 10.28 16.52 -3.41
N GLN A 175 11.10 15.55 -3.05
CA GLN A 175 12.44 15.37 -3.58
C GLN A 175 12.45 15.12 -5.10
N LEU A 176 11.53 14.29 -5.62
CA LEU A 176 11.42 14.01 -7.05
C LEU A 176 10.95 15.21 -7.88
N PHE A 177 10.32 16.20 -7.26
CA PHE A 177 9.94 17.48 -7.88
C PHE A 177 10.89 18.63 -7.54
N GLY A 178 12.01 18.36 -6.85
CA GLY A 178 13.06 19.34 -6.59
C GLY A 178 12.83 20.23 -5.38
N PHE A 179 11.95 19.83 -4.45
CA PHE A 179 11.75 20.54 -3.19
C PHE A 179 12.60 19.91 -2.09
N ALA A 180 13.37 20.73 -1.37
CA ALA A 180 14.24 20.26 -0.28
C ALA A 180 13.41 19.81 0.93
N GLU A 181 12.36 20.54 1.24
CA GLU A 181 11.40 20.23 2.32
C GLU A 181 9.99 20.44 1.80
N VAL A 182 9.08 19.58 2.22
CA VAL A 182 7.65 19.61 1.86
C VAL A 182 6.83 19.40 3.12
N ALA A 183 5.77 20.19 3.28
CA ALA A 183 4.82 20.03 4.37
C ALA A 183 4.14 18.64 4.33
N GLU A 184 3.59 18.19 5.45
CA GLU A 184 2.92 16.87 5.53
C GLU A 184 1.74 16.71 4.55
N ASP A 185 1.08 17.82 4.18
CA ASP A 185 0.00 17.86 3.20
C ASP A 185 0.48 18.00 1.75
N GLY A 186 1.77 18.27 1.56
CA GLY A 186 2.39 18.38 0.24
C GLY A 186 1.93 19.59 -0.57
N SER A 187 1.51 20.67 0.07
CA SER A 187 0.93 21.86 -0.59
C SER A 187 1.84 22.47 -1.66
N GLU A 188 3.16 22.40 -1.46
CA GLU A 188 4.16 22.93 -2.39
C GLU A 188 4.19 22.17 -3.71
N ILE A 189 3.87 20.88 -3.69
CA ILE A 189 3.96 20.00 -4.88
C ILE A 189 2.64 19.80 -5.61
N TRP A 190 1.52 20.34 -5.12
CA TRP A 190 0.20 20.16 -5.73
C TRP A 190 0.17 20.52 -7.20
N LYS A 191 0.78 21.64 -7.56
CA LYS A 191 0.84 22.15 -8.92
C LYS A 191 1.65 21.23 -9.85
N SER A 192 2.81 20.78 -9.39
CA SER A 192 3.68 19.85 -10.13
C SER A 192 3.01 18.50 -10.32
N LEU A 193 2.34 18.00 -9.28
CA LEU A 193 1.65 16.71 -9.32
C LEU A 193 0.44 16.74 -10.28
N SER A 194 -0.30 17.85 -10.33
CA SER A 194 -1.45 18.01 -11.23
C SER A 194 -1.06 18.05 -12.71
N LEU A 195 0.18 18.39 -13.05
CA LEU A 195 0.69 18.31 -14.41
C LEU A 195 1.07 16.89 -14.85
N VAL A 196 1.44 16.05 -13.90
CA VAL A 196 1.96 14.70 -14.17
C VAL A 196 0.87 13.63 -14.22
N MET A 197 -0.20 13.78 -13.45
CA MET A 197 -1.29 12.79 -13.41
C MET A 197 -2.67 13.43 -13.62
N THR A 198 -3.62 12.56 -14.02
CA THR A 198 -5.05 12.93 -14.06
C THR A 198 -5.70 12.73 -12.69
N PRO A 199 -6.80 13.41 -12.36
CA PRO A 199 -7.53 13.20 -11.11
C PRO A 199 -7.95 11.74 -10.89
N VAL A 200 -8.30 11.03 -11.97
CA VAL A 200 -8.68 9.61 -11.91
C VAL A 200 -7.48 8.73 -11.57
N ALA A 201 -6.31 9.00 -12.20
CA ALA A 201 -5.07 8.28 -11.90
C ALA A 201 -4.60 8.56 -10.46
N ALA A 202 -4.74 9.80 -9.99
CA ALA A 202 -4.41 10.21 -8.63
C ALA A 202 -5.27 9.50 -7.59
N TYR A 203 -6.58 9.38 -7.83
CA TYR A 203 -7.46 8.62 -6.96
C TYR A 203 -7.13 7.12 -6.98
N GLY A 204 -6.79 6.57 -8.15
CA GLY A 204 -6.27 5.19 -8.27
C GLY A 204 -4.98 4.98 -7.48
N PHE A 205 -4.05 5.94 -7.51
CA PHE A 205 -2.81 5.93 -6.73
C PHE A 205 -3.09 5.96 -5.22
N LEU A 206 -4.03 6.81 -4.79
CA LEU A 206 -4.48 6.87 -3.41
C LEU A 206 -5.01 5.51 -2.93
N VAL A 207 -5.94 4.91 -3.68
CA VAL A 207 -6.53 3.61 -3.32
C VAL A 207 -5.49 2.49 -3.35
N PHE A 208 -4.56 2.50 -4.30
CA PHE A 208 -3.44 1.56 -4.32
C PHE A 208 -2.64 1.63 -3.02
N ASN A 209 -2.23 2.82 -2.59
CA ASN A 209 -1.47 3.00 -1.35
C ASN A 209 -2.27 2.66 -0.10
N LEU A 210 -3.60 2.80 -0.14
CA LEU A 210 -4.47 2.41 0.97
C LEU A 210 -4.57 0.89 1.13
N LEU A 211 -4.69 0.15 0.02
CA LEU A 211 -4.93 -1.30 0.01
C LEU A 211 -3.65 -2.12 -0.06
N CYS A 212 -2.58 -1.57 -0.60
CA CYS A 212 -1.28 -2.22 -0.73
C CYS A 212 -0.72 -2.66 0.63
N ALA A 213 0.22 -3.59 0.58
CA ALA A 213 0.90 -4.12 1.75
C ALA A 213 1.34 -3.01 2.73
N PRO A 214 1.30 -3.24 4.04
CA PRO A 214 1.74 -2.27 5.03
C PRO A 214 3.27 -2.06 4.95
N CYS A 215 3.78 -1.05 5.66
CA CYS A 215 5.22 -0.78 5.72
C CYS A 215 6.01 -1.95 6.32
N PHE A 216 7.31 -1.97 6.09
CA PHE A 216 8.19 -3.06 6.56
C PHE A 216 8.11 -3.30 8.06
N ALA A 217 7.92 -2.25 8.88
CA ALA A 217 7.75 -2.41 10.33
C ALA A 217 6.50 -3.24 10.66
N ALA A 218 5.38 -2.96 10.00
CA ALA A 218 4.14 -3.73 10.17
C ALA A 218 4.23 -5.13 9.55
N MET A 219 4.92 -5.29 8.41
CA MET A 219 5.21 -6.62 7.83
C MET A 219 6.02 -7.49 8.80
N GLY A 220 7.00 -6.90 9.50
CA GLY A 220 7.76 -7.60 10.53
C GLY A 220 6.88 -8.09 11.69
N ALA A 221 5.88 -7.30 12.10
CA ALA A 221 4.90 -7.73 13.11
C ALA A 221 4.01 -8.86 12.59
N ILE A 222 3.47 -8.74 11.37
CA ILE A 222 2.66 -9.79 10.72
C ILE A 222 3.44 -11.10 10.61
N LYS A 223 4.71 -11.05 10.18
CA LYS A 223 5.57 -12.24 10.08
C LYS A 223 5.72 -12.95 11.43
N ARG A 224 5.88 -12.19 12.51
CA ARG A 224 6.01 -12.74 13.86
C ARG A 224 4.73 -13.39 14.34
N GLU A 225 3.58 -12.72 14.14
CA GLU A 225 2.27 -13.24 14.57
C GLU A 225 1.84 -14.47 13.76
N MET A 226 2.09 -14.46 12.46
CA MET A 226 1.74 -15.60 11.58
C MET A 226 2.61 -16.84 11.82
N ASN A 227 3.84 -16.67 12.30
CA ASN A 227 4.82 -17.73 12.53
C ASN A 227 4.93 -18.77 11.38
N ASN A 228 4.58 -18.36 10.16
CA ASN A 228 4.62 -19.19 8.96
C ASN A 228 4.97 -18.34 7.74
N VAL A 229 6.11 -18.64 7.12
CA VAL A 229 6.66 -17.87 6.01
C VAL A 229 5.78 -17.95 4.76
N LYS A 230 5.15 -19.11 4.49
CA LYS A 230 4.26 -19.27 3.32
C LYS A 230 3.02 -18.38 3.44
N TRP A 231 2.38 -18.38 4.59
CA TRP A 231 1.21 -17.55 4.84
C TRP A 231 1.53 -16.06 4.90
N PHE A 232 2.70 -15.72 5.39
CA PHE A 232 3.20 -14.34 5.36
C PHE A 232 3.32 -13.81 3.92
N TRP A 233 4.02 -14.53 3.05
CA TRP A 233 4.18 -14.11 1.65
C TRP A 233 2.86 -14.12 0.89
N PHE A 234 1.98 -15.09 1.19
CA PHE A 234 0.63 -15.10 0.64
C PHE A 234 -0.15 -13.84 1.02
N ALA A 235 -0.13 -13.45 2.30
CA ALA A 235 -0.85 -12.27 2.78
C ALA A 235 -0.33 -10.99 2.14
N ILE A 236 0.99 -10.81 2.03
CA ILE A 236 1.60 -9.65 1.39
C ILE A 236 1.29 -9.61 -0.11
N GLY A 237 1.47 -10.72 -0.81
CA GLY A 237 1.17 -10.83 -2.24
C GLY A 237 -0.32 -10.59 -2.53
N TYR A 238 -1.20 -11.15 -1.73
CA TYR A 238 -2.64 -10.94 -1.86
C TYR A 238 -3.03 -9.45 -1.73
N GLN A 239 -2.49 -8.74 -0.74
CA GLN A 239 -2.76 -7.32 -0.55
C GLN A 239 -2.26 -6.48 -1.74
N CYS A 240 -1.04 -6.74 -2.24
CA CYS A 240 -0.50 -6.04 -3.40
C CYS A 240 -1.33 -6.29 -4.66
N ILE A 241 -1.72 -7.54 -4.92
CA ILE A 241 -2.54 -7.91 -6.08
C ILE A 241 -3.92 -7.27 -5.99
N LEU A 242 -4.57 -7.33 -4.81
CA LEU A 242 -5.87 -6.70 -4.59
C LEU A 242 -5.81 -5.20 -4.82
N ALA A 243 -4.78 -4.52 -4.27
CA ALA A 243 -4.57 -3.10 -4.46
C ALA A 243 -4.40 -2.73 -5.93
N TYR A 244 -3.62 -3.53 -6.67
CA TYR A 244 -3.40 -3.34 -8.09
C TYR A 244 -4.70 -3.49 -8.90
N ILE A 245 -5.47 -4.57 -8.66
CA ILE A 245 -6.74 -4.83 -9.35
C ILE A 245 -7.75 -3.70 -9.10
N VAL A 246 -7.92 -3.29 -7.84
CA VAL A 246 -8.89 -2.24 -7.49
C VAL A 246 -8.47 -0.90 -8.11
N SER A 247 -7.19 -0.54 -8.05
CA SER A 247 -6.66 0.68 -8.66
C SER A 247 -6.81 0.66 -10.19
N LEU A 248 -6.54 -0.48 -10.84
CA LEU A 248 -6.76 -0.68 -12.27
C LEU A 248 -8.22 -0.44 -12.65
N CYS A 249 -9.15 -1.06 -11.93
CA CYS A 249 -10.58 -0.90 -12.18
C CYS A 249 -11.01 0.57 -12.03
N ILE A 250 -10.57 1.25 -10.98
CA ILE A 250 -10.87 2.67 -10.76
C ILE A 250 -10.35 3.52 -11.91
N TYR A 251 -9.10 3.31 -12.33
CA TYR A 251 -8.52 4.10 -13.41
C TYR A 251 -9.21 3.83 -14.75
N GLN A 252 -9.37 2.57 -15.14
CA GLN A 252 -9.94 2.22 -16.44
C GLN A 252 -11.42 2.61 -16.58
N ILE A 253 -12.22 2.41 -15.53
CA ILE A 253 -13.61 2.83 -15.53
C ILE A 253 -13.74 4.34 -15.40
N GLY A 254 -12.94 4.95 -14.54
CA GLY A 254 -12.93 6.40 -14.39
C GLY A 254 -12.56 7.12 -15.69
N THR A 255 -11.58 6.63 -16.46
CA THR A 255 -11.21 7.19 -17.77
C THR A 255 -12.28 6.93 -18.82
N LEU A 256 -12.98 5.79 -18.78
CA LEU A 256 -14.10 5.52 -19.66
C LEU A 256 -15.23 6.55 -19.42
N ILE A 257 -15.54 6.86 -18.17
CA ILE A 257 -16.61 7.81 -17.81
C ILE A 257 -16.22 9.26 -18.13
N THR A 258 -14.95 9.65 -17.85
CA THR A 258 -14.51 11.05 -17.96
C THR A 258 -14.05 11.43 -19.37
N VAL A 259 -13.42 10.52 -20.09
CA VAL A 259 -12.78 10.78 -21.40
C VAL A 259 -13.43 9.98 -22.53
N GLY A 260 -14.20 8.94 -22.21
CA GLY A 260 -14.83 8.06 -23.19
C GLY A 260 -13.86 7.12 -23.91
N THR A 261 -12.62 6.96 -23.42
CA THR A 261 -11.62 6.07 -24.03
C THR A 261 -11.90 4.62 -23.66
N PHE A 262 -12.13 3.80 -24.70
CA PHE A 262 -12.29 2.35 -24.55
C PHE A 262 -11.07 1.64 -25.10
N GLY A 263 -10.45 0.78 -24.28
CA GLY A 263 -9.23 0.05 -24.65
C GLY A 263 -9.17 -1.34 -24.04
N VAL A 264 -8.09 -2.06 -24.32
CA VAL A 264 -7.86 -3.40 -23.78
C VAL A 264 -7.92 -3.40 -22.25
N GLY A 265 -7.36 -2.39 -21.60
CA GLY A 265 -7.40 -2.24 -20.14
C GLY A 265 -8.83 -2.15 -19.58
N THR A 266 -9.73 -1.49 -20.30
CA THR A 266 -11.15 -1.37 -19.90
C THR A 266 -11.85 -2.74 -19.96
N VAL A 267 -11.59 -3.55 -20.99
CA VAL A 267 -12.11 -4.91 -21.09
C VAL A 267 -11.61 -5.78 -19.93
N VAL A 268 -10.31 -5.70 -19.63
CA VAL A 268 -9.71 -6.42 -18.50
C VAL A 268 -10.35 -5.99 -17.19
N ALA A 269 -10.58 -4.70 -16.98
CA ALA A 269 -11.22 -4.18 -15.76
C ALA A 269 -12.64 -4.75 -15.60
N PHE A 270 -13.45 -4.80 -16.67
CA PHE A 270 -14.79 -5.39 -16.62
C PHE A 270 -14.75 -6.89 -16.32
N LEU A 271 -13.82 -7.65 -16.93
CA LEU A 271 -13.65 -9.07 -16.64
C LEU A 271 -13.25 -9.31 -15.18
N LEU A 272 -12.37 -8.49 -14.63
CA LEU A 272 -11.95 -8.56 -13.21
C LEU A 272 -13.13 -8.26 -12.28
N ILE A 273 -13.97 -7.28 -12.59
CA ILE A 273 -15.16 -6.95 -11.79
C ILE A 273 -16.15 -8.10 -11.83
N ILE A 274 -16.43 -8.66 -13.02
CA ILE A 274 -17.33 -9.81 -13.15
C ILE A 274 -16.78 -11.00 -12.36
N GLY A 275 -15.49 -11.28 -12.46
CA GLY A 275 -14.82 -12.31 -11.67
C GLY A 275 -14.93 -12.06 -10.18
N PHE A 276 -14.74 -10.82 -9.73
CA PHE A 276 -14.86 -10.44 -8.32
C PHE A 276 -16.29 -10.61 -7.80
N ILE A 277 -17.29 -10.18 -8.58
CA ILE A 277 -18.71 -10.38 -8.26
C ILE A 277 -19.05 -11.88 -8.21
N TYR A 278 -18.57 -12.66 -9.16
CA TYR A 278 -18.75 -14.12 -9.14
C TYR A 278 -18.17 -14.75 -7.89
N LEU A 279 -16.94 -14.37 -7.50
CA LEU A 279 -16.30 -14.86 -6.27
C LEU A 279 -17.06 -14.44 -5.00
N LEU A 280 -17.64 -13.24 -5.02
CA LEU A 280 -18.42 -12.72 -3.89
C LEU A 280 -19.74 -13.48 -3.70
N PHE A 281 -20.42 -13.84 -4.78
CA PHE A 281 -21.72 -14.53 -4.74
C PHE A 281 -21.62 -16.05 -4.82
N ARG A 282 -20.43 -16.60 -5.04
CA ARG A 282 -20.19 -18.04 -5.05
C ARG A 282 -20.70 -18.67 -3.76
N PRO A 283 -21.47 -19.80 -3.84
CA PRO A 283 -21.94 -20.49 -2.64
C PRO A 283 -20.78 -20.98 -1.78
N TYR A 284 -20.96 -20.89 -0.46
CA TYR A 284 -20.03 -21.41 0.52
C TYR A 284 -19.96 -22.94 0.41
N LYS A 285 -18.75 -23.50 0.27
CA LYS A 285 -18.53 -24.94 0.41
C LYS A 285 -18.00 -25.19 1.80
N GLU A 286 -18.82 -25.79 2.67
CA GLU A 286 -18.36 -26.27 3.96
C GLU A 286 -17.16 -27.22 3.76
N SER A 287 -16.11 -27.01 4.52
CA SER A 287 -15.02 -27.98 4.56
C SER A 287 -15.48 -29.11 5.46
N ASN A 288 -15.64 -30.31 4.91
CA ASN A 288 -15.97 -31.52 5.68
C ASN A 288 -14.84 -31.97 6.63
N THR A 289 -13.83 -31.15 6.88
CA THR A 289 -12.69 -31.47 7.75
C THR A 289 -13.03 -31.47 9.24
N LEU A 290 -14.18 -30.91 9.65
CA LEU A 290 -14.64 -30.92 11.04
C LEU A 290 -15.82 -31.86 11.28
N ASN A 291 -16.28 -32.65 10.30
CA ASN A 291 -17.06 -33.86 10.57
C ASN A 291 -16.15 -34.96 11.18
N PHE A 292 -15.12 -34.55 11.89
CA PHE A 292 -14.33 -35.39 12.73
C PHE A 292 -15.21 -35.80 13.92
N ASP A 293 -15.64 -37.03 13.86
CA ASP A 293 -15.81 -37.86 15.05
C ASP A 293 -17.01 -37.65 15.97
N ALA A 294 -18.03 -36.91 15.62
CA ALA A 294 -19.35 -37.16 16.25
C ALA A 294 -19.83 -38.59 16.00
N LYS A 295 -19.43 -39.22 14.86
CA LYS A 295 -19.74 -40.64 14.60
C LYS A 295 -18.83 -41.61 15.35
N LYS A 296 -17.60 -41.28 15.68
CA LYS A 296 -16.69 -42.20 16.39
C LYS A 296 -16.92 -42.21 17.89
N THR A 297 -17.37 -41.11 18.48
CA THR A 297 -17.71 -41.04 19.91
C THR A 297 -19.05 -41.69 20.24
N VAL A 298 -19.97 -41.83 19.27
CA VAL A 298 -21.24 -42.56 19.46
C VAL A 298 -21.07 -44.08 19.26
N SER A 299 -20.03 -44.53 18.57
CA SER A 299 -19.74 -45.94 18.36
C SER A 299 -18.83 -46.57 19.44
N ALA A 300 -18.40 -45.77 20.42
CA ALA A 300 -17.54 -46.23 21.53
C ALA A 300 -18.24 -46.22 22.89
N LYS A 301 -19.59 -46.17 22.89
CA LYS A 301 -20.44 -46.45 24.08
C LYS A 301 -21.24 -47.72 23.91
#